data_5f7e29e4c0db7e65188131a76fcecfe5
#
_entry.id   5f7e29e4c0db7e65188131a76fcecfe5
#
_cell.length_a   1.000
_cell.length_b   1.000
_cell.length_c   1.000
_cell.angle_alpha   90.00
_cell.angle_beta   90.00
_cell.angle_gamma   90.00
#
_symmetry.space_group_name_H-M   'P 1'
#
loop_
_entity.id
_entity.type
_entity.pdbx_description
1 polymer ?
#
loop_
_entity_poly.entity_id
_entity_poly.type
_entity_poly.pdbx_seq_one_letter_code
_entity_poly.pdbx_strand_id
1 'polypeptide(L)'
;MADELTYALITPYSLLKSRTGGILGRLLSLTNIEFIGVTMFAPSDAFVDKYCLTIEEQDITPAWKKVMINYVNSNFRKENKFGITNRTVLLFFKGPNAITKLKDDVIGPISSFQGHTIRGSFGDYIERSDGTVEYFEPAVLTSADPITNNKQLSLFAEYLPTDGGV
;
A
#
# COMPACT_ATOMS: atom_id res chain seq x y z
N MET A 1 -18.95 17.84 1.50
CA MET A 1 -18.64 16.47 1.92
C MET A 1 -17.62 16.54 3.04
N ALA A 2 -17.70 15.64 4.00
CA ALA A 2 -16.70 15.55 5.06
C ALA A 2 -15.36 15.10 4.48
N ASP A 3 -14.26 15.59 5.04
CA ASP A 3 -12.93 15.15 4.68
C ASP A 3 -12.68 13.71 5.17
N GLU A 4 -12.07 12.91 4.32
CA GLU A 4 -11.58 11.57 4.65
C GLU A 4 -10.08 11.63 4.92
N LEU A 5 -9.62 10.83 5.89
CA LEU A 5 -8.21 10.54 6.12
C LEU A 5 -7.87 9.21 5.48
N THR A 6 -6.78 9.15 4.73
CA THR A 6 -6.28 7.92 4.11
C THR A 6 -4.76 7.91 4.04
N TYR A 7 -4.19 6.83 3.50
CA TYR A 7 -2.75 6.63 3.46
C TYR A 7 -2.26 6.01 2.14
N ALA A 8 -0.99 6.20 1.87
CA ALA A 8 -0.21 5.47 0.88
C ALA A 8 1.01 4.83 1.57
N LEU A 9 1.20 3.53 1.39
CA LEU A 9 2.30 2.76 1.96
C LEU A 9 3.23 2.30 0.84
N ILE A 10 4.40 2.94 0.72
CA ILE A 10 5.39 2.56 -0.29
C ILE A 10 6.07 1.27 0.12
N THR A 11 6.11 0.29 -0.78
CA THR A 11 6.59 -1.07 -0.48
C THR A 11 8.10 -1.13 -0.24
N PRO A 12 8.59 -2.10 0.54
CA PRO A 12 10.03 -2.32 0.71
C PRO A 12 10.76 -2.56 -0.61
N TYR A 13 10.13 -3.25 -1.56
CA TYR A 13 10.68 -3.47 -2.90
C TYR A 13 10.89 -2.15 -3.66
N SER A 14 9.95 -1.21 -3.56
CA SER A 14 10.09 0.10 -4.19
C SER A 14 11.27 0.90 -3.63
N LEU A 15 11.53 0.80 -2.34
CA LEU A 15 12.73 1.39 -1.72
C LEU A 15 14.00 0.71 -2.24
N LEU A 16 14.02 -0.63 -2.24
CA LEU A 16 15.16 -1.42 -2.72
C LEU A 16 15.53 -1.09 -4.17
N LYS A 17 14.52 -0.88 -5.03
CA LYS A 17 14.71 -0.57 -6.45
C LYS A 17 14.85 0.92 -6.76
N SER A 18 15.02 1.75 -5.74
CA SER A 18 15.16 3.21 -5.89
C SER A 18 14.01 3.88 -6.66
N ARG A 19 12.81 3.31 -6.56
CA ARG A 19 11.59 3.85 -7.20
C ARG A 19 10.90 4.91 -6.34
N THR A 20 11.33 5.06 -5.10
CA THR A 20 10.70 5.93 -4.09
C THR A 20 10.59 7.38 -4.54
N GLY A 21 11.62 7.94 -5.18
CA GLY A 21 11.61 9.34 -5.64
C GLY A 21 10.52 9.62 -6.68
N GLY A 22 10.35 8.74 -7.66
CA GLY A 22 9.29 8.86 -8.66
C GLY A 22 7.89 8.69 -8.06
N ILE A 23 7.72 7.74 -7.14
CA ILE A 23 6.46 7.50 -6.43
C ILE A 23 6.10 8.71 -5.56
N LEU A 24 7.02 9.22 -4.75
CA LEU A 24 6.84 10.42 -3.94
C LEU A 24 6.47 11.64 -4.79
N GLY A 25 7.16 11.85 -5.91
CA GLY A 25 6.87 12.94 -6.83
C GLY A 25 5.41 12.91 -7.33
N ARG A 26 4.89 11.73 -7.63
CA ARG A 26 3.48 11.54 -8.02
C ARG A 26 2.52 11.80 -6.87
N LEU A 27 2.80 11.26 -5.68
CA LEU A 27 1.95 11.41 -4.50
C LEU A 27 1.91 12.85 -4.00
N LEU A 28 3.04 13.55 -3.99
CA LEU A 28 3.15 14.92 -3.48
C LEU A 28 2.65 15.99 -4.47
N SER A 29 2.42 15.65 -5.72
CA SER A 29 1.85 16.56 -6.72
C SER A 29 0.32 16.55 -6.80
N LEU A 30 -0.36 15.86 -5.89
CA LEU A 30 -1.82 15.85 -5.82
C LEU A 30 -2.36 17.22 -5.38
N THR A 31 -3.27 17.77 -6.17
CA THR A 31 -3.84 19.10 -5.90
C THR A 31 -5.19 19.05 -5.19
N ASN A 32 -5.85 17.90 -5.20
CA ASN A 32 -7.24 17.75 -4.75
C ASN A 32 -7.38 17.13 -3.35
N ILE A 33 -6.28 16.67 -2.77
CA ILE A 33 -6.20 16.15 -1.41
C ILE A 33 -4.92 16.69 -0.75
N GLU A 34 -5.00 16.98 0.54
CA GLU A 34 -3.91 17.54 1.31
C GLU A 34 -2.96 16.44 1.79
N PHE A 35 -1.67 16.61 1.56
CA PHE A 35 -0.62 15.82 2.19
C PHE A 35 -0.38 16.33 3.60
N ILE A 36 -0.58 15.49 4.62
CA ILE A 36 -0.56 15.92 6.03
C ILE A 36 0.54 15.23 6.87
N GLY A 37 1.22 14.23 6.38
CA GLY A 37 2.29 13.60 7.14
C GLY A 37 2.99 12.48 6.39
N VAL A 38 4.23 12.25 6.79
CA VAL A 38 5.07 11.17 6.27
C VAL A 38 5.95 10.61 7.38
N THR A 39 6.15 9.30 7.36
CA THR A 39 7.08 8.62 8.26
C THR A 39 7.66 7.37 7.59
N MET A 40 8.84 6.98 8.01
CA MET A 40 9.42 5.68 7.69
C MET A 40 9.28 4.76 8.90
N PHE A 41 8.95 3.50 8.67
CA PHE A 41 8.93 2.49 9.73
C PHE A 41 9.27 1.11 9.17
N ALA A 42 9.68 0.20 10.05
CA ALA A 42 9.87 -1.21 9.73
C ALA A 42 8.78 -2.01 10.45
N PRO A 43 7.76 -2.50 9.72
CA PRO A 43 6.66 -3.23 10.32
C PRO A 43 7.16 -4.42 11.14
N SER A 44 6.62 -4.57 12.36
CA SER A 44 6.77 -5.80 13.13
C SER A 44 5.95 -6.93 12.53
N ASP A 45 6.30 -8.18 12.80
CA ASP A 45 5.51 -9.32 12.34
C ASP A 45 4.09 -9.29 12.93
N ALA A 46 3.91 -8.77 14.14
CA ALA A 46 2.60 -8.56 14.75
C ALA A 46 1.74 -7.54 13.96
N PHE A 47 2.35 -6.45 13.47
CA PHE A 47 1.66 -5.52 12.56
C PHE A 47 1.24 -6.23 11.28
N VAL A 48 2.16 -6.97 10.66
CA VAL A 48 1.88 -7.70 9.40
C VAL A 48 0.72 -8.67 9.56
N ASP A 49 0.69 -9.44 10.66
CA ASP A 49 -0.42 -10.36 10.95
C ASP A 49 -1.77 -9.64 11.00
N LYS A 50 -1.85 -8.53 11.72
CA LYS A 50 -3.08 -7.74 11.84
C LYS A 50 -3.45 -7.04 10.53
N TYR A 51 -2.48 -6.55 9.78
CA TYR A 51 -2.72 -5.95 8.47
C TYR A 51 -3.31 -6.97 7.49
N CYS A 52 -2.80 -8.20 7.47
CA CYS A 52 -3.36 -9.28 6.67
C CYS A 52 -4.81 -9.61 7.05
N LEU A 53 -5.17 -9.57 8.34
CA LEU A 53 -6.56 -9.75 8.77
C LEU A 53 -7.49 -8.68 8.19
N THR A 54 -7.05 -7.43 8.07
CA THR A 54 -7.86 -6.38 7.44
C THR A 54 -8.09 -6.67 5.95
N ILE A 55 -7.15 -7.32 5.27
CA ILE A 55 -7.32 -7.74 3.88
C ILE A 55 -8.33 -8.90 3.76
N GLU A 56 -8.28 -9.88 4.68
CA GLU A 56 -9.26 -10.98 4.71
C GLU A 56 -10.71 -10.51 4.83
N GLU A 57 -10.91 -9.42 5.54
CA GLU A 57 -12.25 -8.85 5.78
C GLU A 57 -12.74 -7.95 4.64
N GLN A 58 -11.92 -7.66 3.63
CA GLN A 58 -12.32 -6.83 2.49
C GLN A 58 -13.32 -7.53 1.57
N ASP A 59 -14.17 -6.75 0.94
CA ASP A 59 -15.09 -7.24 -0.10
C ASP A 59 -14.38 -7.30 -1.47
N ILE A 60 -13.44 -8.23 -1.58
CA ILE A 60 -12.73 -8.57 -2.82
C ILE A 60 -12.78 -10.09 -3.02
N THR A 61 -12.52 -10.54 -4.25
CA THR A 61 -12.55 -11.97 -4.55
C THR A 61 -11.52 -12.76 -3.74
N PRO A 62 -11.80 -14.02 -3.35
CA PRO A 62 -10.86 -14.85 -2.61
C PRO A 62 -9.49 -14.99 -3.28
N ALA A 63 -9.46 -15.03 -4.61
CA ALA A 63 -8.21 -15.09 -5.37
C ALA A 63 -7.34 -13.85 -5.12
N TRP A 64 -7.91 -12.66 -5.14
CA TRP A 64 -7.19 -11.42 -4.88
C TRP A 64 -6.81 -11.25 -3.41
N LYS A 65 -7.64 -11.69 -2.46
CA LYS A 65 -7.24 -11.75 -1.04
C LYS A 65 -5.96 -12.56 -0.87
N LYS A 66 -5.91 -13.74 -1.48
CA LYS A 66 -4.72 -14.61 -1.43
C LYS A 66 -3.48 -13.94 -2.03
N VAL A 67 -3.60 -13.30 -3.18
CA VAL A 67 -2.49 -12.56 -3.82
C VAL A 67 -1.96 -11.47 -2.91
N MET A 68 -2.85 -10.64 -2.35
CA MET A 68 -2.49 -9.52 -1.47
C MET A 68 -1.84 -10.00 -0.17
N ILE A 69 -2.42 -11.00 0.48
CA ILE A 69 -1.90 -11.55 1.75
C ILE A 69 -0.54 -12.21 1.53
N ASN A 70 -0.38 -12.99 0.47
CA ASN A 70 0.92 -13.60 0.12
C ASN A 70 1.97 -12.51 -0.15
N TYR A 71 1.58 -11.45 -0.85
CA TYR A 71 2.48 -10.33 -1.11
C TYR A 71 2.94 -9.66 0.19
N VAL A 72 2.01 -9.30 1.07
CA VAL A 72 2.33 -8.65 2.35
C VAL A 72 3.22 -9.55 3.21
N ASN A 73 2.89 -10.83 3.34
CA ASN A 73 3.70 -11.78 4.09
C ASN A 73 5.13 -11.94 3.54
N SER A 74 5.30 -11.93 2.22
CA SER A 74 6.61 -12.13 1.59
C SER A 74 7.49 -10.89 1.61
N ASN A 75 6.91 -9.69 1.66
CA ASN A 75 7.62 -8.43 1.46
C ASN A 75 7.77 -7.59 2.74
N PHE A 76 6.81 -7.66 3.67
CA PHE A 76 6.75 -6.73 4.81
C PHE A 76 7.25 -7.30 6.13
N ARG A 77 7.50 -8.61 6.22
CA ARG A 77 8.04 -9.22 7.43
C ARG A 77 9.52 -8.90 7.62
N LYS A 78 10.02 -9.02 8.86
CA LYS A 78 11.44 -8.87 9.15
C LYS A 78 12.28 -9.85 8.33
N GLU A 79 11.87 -11.12 8.27
CA GLU A 79 12.41 -12.11 7.35
C GLU A 79 11.58 -12.09 6.07
N ASN A 80 12.11 -11.45 5.04
CA ASN A 80 11.43 -11.29 3.76
C ASN A 80 12.25 -11.91 2.61
N LYS A 81 11.60 -12.08 1.47
CA LYS A 81 12.21 -12.74 0.30
C LYS A 81 13.45 -12.04 -0.27
N PHE A 82 13.73 -10.80 0.14
CA PHE A 82 14.89 -10.05 -0.34
C PHE A 82 16.08 -10.09 0.60
N GLY A 83 15.92 -10.59 1.82
CA GLY A 83 16.96 -10.59 2.84
C GLY A 83 17.41 -9.18 3.27
N ILE A 84 16.52 -8.20 3.21
CA ILE A 84 16.78 -6.79 3.54
C ILE A 84 15.95 -6.33 4.73
N THR A 85 16.31 -5.17 5.30
CA THR A 85 15.45 -4.50 6.27
C THR A 85 14.13 -4.10 5.59
N ASN A 86 13.02 -4.45 6.21
CA ASN A 86 11.65 -4.25 5.69
C ASN A 86 11.13 -2.81 5.87
N ARG A 87 11.98 -1.79 5.66
CA ARG A 87 11.57 -0.39 5.75
C ARG A 87 10.53 -0.05 4.70
N THR A 88 9.53 0.72 5.12
CA THR A 88 8.51 1.29 4.25
C THR A 88 8.38 2.79 4.51
N VAL A 89 7.78 3.52 3.55
CA VAL A 89 7.43 4.93 3.73
C VAL A 89 5.91 5.04 3.73
N LEU A 90 5.37 5.61 4.79
CA LEU A 90 3.94 5.82 4.99
C LEU A 90 3.62 7.30 4.88
N LEU A 91 2.69 7.64 3.97
CA LEU A 91 2.19 9.00 3.78
C LEU A 91 0.71 9.07 4.15
N PHE A 92 0.29 10.16 4.76
CA PHE A 92 -1.10 10.42 5.11
C PHE A 92 -1.67 11.57 4.28
N PHE A 93 -2.90 11.40 3.85
CA PHE A 93 -3.65 12.35 3.03
C PHE A 93 -5.02 12.61 3.61
N LYS A 94 -5.50 13.84 3.44
CA LYS A 94 -6.82 14.29 3.90
C LYS A 94 -7.54 15.07 2.82
N GLY A 95 -8.82 14.88 2.68
CA GLY A 95 -9.66 15.67 1.77
C GLY A 95 -10.95 14.99 1.37
N PRO A 96 -11.77 15.64 0.56
CA PRO A 96 -13.04 15.06 0.11
C PRO A 96 -12.80 13.90 -0.85
N ASN A 97 -13.42 12.74 -0.57
CA ASN A 97 -13.28 11.50 -1.30
C ASN A 97 -11.81 11.01 -1.43
N ALA A 98 -10.99 11.28 -0.40
CA ALA A 98 -9.55 11.02 -0.47
C ALA A 98 -9.23 9.53 -0.69
N ILE A 99 -10.00 8.62 -0.10
CA ILE A 99 -9.82 7.17 -0.24
C ILE A 99 -9.96 6.75 -1.71
N THR A 100 -11.06 7.12 -2.35
CA THR A 100 -11.34 6.78 -3.75
C THR A 100 -10.35 7.44 -4.70
N LYS A 101 -10.09 8.73 -4.52
CA LYS A 101 -9.13 9.47 -5.38
C LYS A 101 -7.74 8.86 -5.32
N LEU A 102 -7.24 8.57 -4.12
CA LEU A 102 -5.92 8.00 -3.96
C LEU A 102 -5.85 6.59 -4.58
N LYS A 103 -6.84 5.75 -4.27
CA LYS A 103 -6.89 4.36 -4.72
C LYS A 103 -7.06 4.25 -6.24
N ASP A 104 -8.06 4.93 -6.81
CA ASP A 104 -8.47 4.69 -8.20
C ASP A 104 -7.74 5.60 -9.19
N ASP A 105 -7.60 6.89 -8.88
CA ASP A 105 -7.08 7.87 -9.83
C ASP A 105 -5.54 7.95 -9.81
N VAL A 106 -4.93 7.73 -8.66
CA VAL A 106 -3.49 7.97 -8.45
C VAL A 106 -2.69 6.68 -8.37
N ILE A 107 -3.01 5.80 -7.43
CA ILE A 107 -2.29 4.54 -7.22
C ILE A 107 -2.68 3.52 -8.28
N GLY A 108 -3.96 3.38 -8.55
CA GLY A 108 -4.51 2.49 -9.57
C GLY A 108 -4.99 1.14 -9.03
N PRO A 109 -5.75 0.42 -9.86
CA PRO A 109 -6.36 -0.86 -9.47
C PRO A 109 -5.30 -1.96 -9.25
N ILE A 110 -5.65 -2.95 -8.42
CA ILE A 110 -4.78 -4.10 -8.13
C ILE A 110 -4.78 -5.16 -9.23
N SER A 111 -5.80 -5.19 -10.06
CA SER A 111 -6.01 -6.24 -11.08
C SER A 111 -5.54 -5.85 -12.48
N SER A 112 -5.21 -4.60 -12.70
CA SER A 112 -4.80 -4.10 -14.01
C SER A 112 -3.97 -2.84 -13.83
N PHE A 113 -2.67 -2.91 -14.09
CA PHE A 113 -1.77 -1.79 -13.92
C PHE A 113 -1.85 -0.86 -15.13
N GLN A 114 -2.51 0.27 -14.96
CA GLN A 114 -2.71 1.28 -16.01
C GLN A 114 -1.52 2.26 -16.02
N GLY A 115 -0.99 2.56 -17.21
CA GLY A 115 0.24 3.32 -17.39
C GLY A 115 0.25 4.74 -16.81
N HIS A 116 -0.90 5.39 -16.63
CA HIS A 116 -1.01 6.71 -16.00
C HIS A 116 -1.06 6.67 -14.47
N THR A 117 -1.18 5.49 -13.87
CA THR A 117 -1.19 5.31 -12.41
C THR A 117 0.20 5.01 -11.86
N ILE A 118 0.37 5.11 -10.53
CA ILE A 118 1.61 4.73 -9.87
C ILE A 118 1.91 3.24 -10.11
N ARG A 119 0.93 2.37 -10.00
CA ARG A 119 1.10 0.93 -10.27
C ARG A 119 1.50 0.66 -11.70
N GLY A 120 0.91 1.36 -12.66
CA GLY A 120 1.27 1.23 -14.06
C GLY A 120 2.69 1.72 -14.39
N SER A 121 3.17 2.76 -13.70
CA SER A 121 4.50 3.35 -13.92
C SER A 121 5.61 2.69 -13.11
N PHE A 122 5.35 2.24 -11.90
CA PHE A 122 6.35 1.77 -10.93
C PHE A 122 6.11 0.36 -10.41
N GLY A 123 4.93 -0.22 -10.64
CA GLY A 123 4.62 -1.60 -10.30
C GLY A 123 5.00 -2.57 -11.41
N ASP A 124 4.98 -3.86 -11.08
CA ASP A 124 5.19 -4.96 -12.02
C ASP A 124 4.06 -5.98 -11.86
N TYR A 125 3.44 -6.38 -12.97
CA TYR A 125 2.32 -7.30 -12.97
C TYR A 125 2.41 -8.24 -14.16
N ILE A 126 2.35 -9.54 -13.88
CA ILE A 126 2.32 -10.59 -14.91
C ILE A 126 1.18 -11.55 -14.58
N GLU A 127 0.28 -11.72 -15.54
CA GLU A 127 -0.83 -12.66 -15.48
C GLU A 127 -0.69 -13.68 -16.62
N ARG A 128 -0.89 -14.95 -16.32
CA ARG A 128 -0.94 -16.01 -17.32
C ARG A 128 -2.26 -16.02 -18.05
N SER A 129 -2.30 -16.69 -19.19
CA SER A 129 -3.51 -16.83 -20.01
C SER A 129 -4.70 -17.50 -19.30
N ASP A 130 -4.44 -18.25 -18.23
CA ASP A 130 -5.47 -18.89 -17.39
C ASP A 130 -5.99 -17.99 -16.26
N GLY A 131 -5.53 -16.73 -16.19
CA GLY A 131 -5.89 -15.78 -15.15
C GLY A 131 -5.07 -15.90 -13.87
N THR A 132 -4.09 -16.80 -13.82
CA THR A 132 -3.21 -16.92 -12.65
C THR A 132 -2.22 -15.76 -12.60
N VAL A 133 -2.14 -15.08 -11.47
CA VAL A 133 -1.16 -14.01 -11.24
C VAL A 133 0.20 -14.65 -10.97
N GLU A 134 1.13 -14.47 -11.90
CA GLU A 134 2.49 -15.00 -11.80
C GLU A 134 3.42 -14.07 -11.04
N TYR A 135 3.28 -12.77 -11.24
CA TYR A 135 4.07 -11.74 -10.55
C TYR A 135 3.20 -10.56 -10.17
N PHE A 136 3.37 -10.10 -8.95
CA PHE A 136 2.60 -8.97 -8.40
C PHE A 136 3.49 -8.11 -7.51
N GLU A 137 3.79 -6.89 -7.97
CA GLU A 137 4.46 -5.85 -7.21
C GLU A 137 3.67 -4.54 -7.38
N PRO A 138 2.83 -4.18 -6.40
CA PRO A 138 1.91 -3.05 -6.55
C PRO A 138 2.54 -1.67 -6.33
N ALA A 139 3.83 -1.57 -6.03
CA ALA A 139 4.58 -0.37 -5.71
C ALA A 139 4.11 0.36 -4.44
N VAL A 140 2.83 0.56 -4.28
CA VAL A 140 2.17 1.24 -3.16
C VAL A 140 0.94 0.47 -2.73
N LEU A 141 0.74 0.33 -1.42
CA LEU A 141 -0.49 -0.17 -0.83
C LEU A 141 -1.32 1.01 -0.30
N THR A 142 -2.63 0.87 -0.38
CA THR A 142 -3.63 1.79 0.20
C THR A 142 -4.89 1.02 0.53
N SER A 143 -5.83 1.67 1.19
CA SER A 143 -7.09 1.04 1.56
C SER A 143 -8.01 0.82 0.36
N ALA A 144 -8.77 -0.26 0.40
CA ALA A 144 -9.75 -0.60 -0.64
C ALA A 144 -11.08 0.17 -0.47
N ASP A 145 -11.46 0.46 0.77
CA ASP A 145 -12.76 1.02 1.14
C ASP A 145 -12.69 1.74 2.50
N PRO A 146 -13.72 2.56 2.87
CA PRO A 146 -13.71 3.32 4.12
C PRO A 146 -13.64 2.47 5.39
N ILE A 147 -14.25 1.30 5.41
CA ILE A 147 -14.27 0.42 6.61
C ILE A 147 -12.87 -0.16 6.84
N THR A 148 -12.27 -0.70 5.80
CA THR A 148 -10.89 -1.21 5.83
C THR A 148 -9.90 -0.09 6.15
N ASN A 149 -10.09 1.10 5.58
CA ASN A 149 -9.26 2.26 5.83
C ASN A 149 -9.21 2.62 7.32
N ASN A 150 -10.35 2.68 7.99
CA ASN A 150 -10.41 2.98 9.42
C ASN A 150 -9.68 1.94 10.27
N LYS A 151 -9.83 0.65 9.94
CA LYS A 151 -9.11 -0.44 10.61
C LYS A 151 -7.59 -0.33 10.43
N GLN A 152 -7.14 -0.06 9.22
CA GLN A 152 -5.72 0.08 8.89
C GLN A 152 -5.11 1.34 9.51
N LEU A 153 -5.80 2.48 9.50
CA LEU A 153 -5.37 3.69 10.22
C LEU A 153 -5.21 3.43 11.72
N SER A 154 -6.11 2.67 12.33
CA SER A 154 -6.01 2.27 13.75
C SER A 154 -4.77 1.41 14.02
N LEU A 155 -4.39 0.52 13.09
CA LEU A 155 -3.15 -0.26 13.19
C LEU A 155 -1.92 0.65 13.12
N PHE A 156 -1.88 1.62 12.25
CA PHE A 156 -0.76 2.58 12.22
C PHE A 156 -0.66 3.35 13.53
N ALA A 157 -1.78 3.83 14.07
CA ALA A 157 -1.79 4.52 15.37
C ALA A 157 -1.27 3.62 16.52
N GLU A 158 -1.55 2.32 16.48
CA GLU A 158 -1.09 1.35 17.49
C GLU A 158 0.41 1.05 17.35
N TYR A 159 0.94 0.86 16.13
CA TYR A 159 2.28 0.31 15.91
C TYR A 159 3.35 1.34 15.56
N LEU A 160 3.03 2.51 15.02
CA LEU A 160 4.04 3.53 14.70
C LEU A 160 4.89 3.96 15.92
N PRO A 161 4.36 4.06 17.15
CA PRO A 161 5.18 4.39 18.32
C PRO A 161 6.31 3.41 18.60
N THR A 162 6.14 2.12 18.24
CA THR A 162 7.12 1.05 18.46
C THR A 162 7.90 0.67 17.21
N ASP A 163 7.27 0.69 16.04
CA ASP A 163 7.85 0.25 14.77
C ASP A 163 8.44 1.42 13.95
N GLY A 164 8.18 2.65 14.38
CA GLY A 164 8.71 3.87 13.76
C GLY A 164 10.15 4.18 14.18
N GLY A 165 10.82 5.08 13.46
CA GLY A 165 12.14 5.56 13.81
C GLY A 165 13.26 4.56 13.54
N VAL A 166 13.20 3.87 12.44
CA VAL A 166 14.18 2.86 12.00
C VAL A 166 15.54 3.47 11.64
#